data_9382216d7b714ec7770cbd1db4b79b31
#
_entry.id   9382216d7b714ec7770cbd1db4b79b31
#
_cell.length_a   1.000
_cell.length_b   1.000
_cell.length_c   1.000
_cell.angle_alpha   90.00
_cell.angle_beta   90.00
_cell.angle_gamma   90.00
#
_symmetry.space_group_name_H-M   'P 1'
#
loop_
_entity.id
_entity.type
_entity.pdbx_description
1 polymer ?
#
loop_
_entity_poly.entity_id
_entity_poly.type
_entity_poly.pdbx_seq_one_letter_code
_entity_poly.pdbx_strand_id
1 'polypeptide(L)'
;DGRIINSRTYVRLHFGDMAQHYLESYDWFTEEASRRVPRPADVQASIWCSISVENCLRPIPGTVVYVLEVPRDQVIYFDEEKWDYVLNRVYIPKDEADRAAYREHLRAMGIQSGFEILQGRWRGQYPQEEQRIRESWKRVFEIDNWTIFNVCGNIWEIRKEWIRRIVRPGEDLLALEKGAAGQTPQP
;
A
#
# COMPACT_ATOMS: atom_id res chain seq x y z
N ASP A 1 1.15 14.22 22.47
CA ASP A 1 0.17 13.14 22.43
C ASP A 1 0.75 11.72 22.42
N GLY A 2 2.07 11.55 22.25
CA GLY A 2 2.73 10.23 22.30
C GLY A 2 2.44 9.30 21.13
N ARG A 3 2.00 9.85 19.97
CA ARG A 3 1.77 9.10 18.73
C ARG A 3 2.50 9.72 17.54
N ILE A 4 2.81 8.88 16.55
CA ILE A 4 3.41 9.30 15.28
C ILE A 4 2.34 9.14 14.21
N ILE A 5 2.11 10.18 13.40
CA ILE A 5 1.20 10.18 12.26
C ILE A 5 1.94 10.61 11.00
N ASN A 6 1.49 10.13 9.86
CA ASN A 6 2.01 10.52 8.56
C ASN A 6 1.26 11.71 7.98
N SER A 7 1.89 12.47 7.08
CA SER A 7 1.30 13.62 6.44
C SER A 7 1.54 13.61 4.92
N ARG A 8 0.66 14.28 4.17
CA ARG A 8 0.83 14.49 2.72
C ARG A 8 2.09 15.32 2.38
N THR A 9 2.57 16.10 3.32
CA THR A 9 3.79 16.90 3.15
C THR A 9 5.00 16.00 2.92
N TYR A 10 5.09 14.86 3.63
CA TYR A 10 6.16 13.89 3.40
C TYR A 10 6.18 13.38 1.96
N VAL A 11 5.02 13.00 1.42
CA VAL A 11 4.90 12.52 0.02
C VAL A 11 5.36 13.60 -0.96
N ARG A 12 4.94 14.87 -0.76
CA ARG A 12 5.34 15.99 -1.62
C ARG A 12 6.86 16.22 -1.62
N LEU A 13 7.46 16.17 -0.45
CA LEU A 13 8.91 16.41 -0.32
C LEU A 13 9.73 15.23 -0.87
N HIS A 14 9.21 14.02 -0.76
CA HIS A 14 9.94 12.82 -1.19
C HIS A 14 9.90 12.59 -2.70
N PHE A 15 8.77 12.86 -3.35
CA PHE A 15 8.56 12.54 -4.77
C PHE A 15 8.70 13.71 -5.75
N GLY A 16 8.95 14.94 -5.26
CA GLY A 16 9.19 16.11 -6.12
C GLY A 16 8.08 16.29 -7.18
N ASP A 17 8.47 16.38 -8.45
CA ASP A 17 7.55 16.60 -9.57
C ASP A 17 6.55 15.45 -9.77
N MET A 18 6.88 14.25 -9.32
CA MET A 18 5.97 13.09 -9.36
C MET A 18 4.98 13.06 -8.19
N ALA A 19 5.09 13.99 -7.24
CA ALA A 19 4.28 13.98 -6.03
C ALA A 19 2.77 13.96 -6.30
N GLN A 20 2.30 14.70 -7.30
CA GLN A 20 0.87 14.75 -7.65
C GLN A 20 0.38 13.37 -8.12
N HIS A 21 1.17 12.67 -8.92
CA HIS A 21 0.85 11.33 -9.39
C HIS A 21 0.68 10.36 -8.21
N TYR A 22 1.64 10.34 -7.29
CA TYR A 22 1.58 9.45 -6.14
C TYR A 22 0.46 9.85 -5.16
N LEU A 23 0.27 11.14 -4.91
CA LEU A 23 -0.78 11.63 -4.01
C LEU A 23 -2.17 11.16 -4.44
N GLU A 24 -2.50 11.17 -5.73
CA GLU A 24 -3.80 10.68 -6.19
C GLU A 24 -4.02 9.19 -5.87
N SER A 25 -2.98 8.35 -6.01
CA SER A 25 -3.04 6.93 -5.65
C SER A 25 -3.12 6.72 -4.13
N TYR A 26 -2.32 7.46 -3.35
CA TYR A 26 -2.36 7.40 -1.89
C TYR A 26 -3.68 7.95 -1.31
N ASP A 27 -4.25 8.99 -1.89
CA ASP A 27 -5.55 9.52 -1.49
C ASP A 27 -6.66 8.51 -1.72
N TRP A 28 -6.67 7.86 -2.90
CA TRP A 28 -7.59 6.78 -3.20
C TRP A 28 -7.44 5.62 -2.19
N PHE A 29 -6.20 5.18 -1.93
CA PHE A 29 -5.94 4.11 -0.96
C PHE A 29 -6.42 4.51 0.43
N THR A 30 -6.12 5.73 0.88
CA THR A 30 -6.53 6.26 2.19
C THR A 30 -8.06 6.26 2.33
N GLU A 31 -8.79 6.65 1.30
CA GLU A 31 -10.25 6.63 1.30
C GLU A 31 -10.80 5.20 1.41
N GLU A 32 -10.33 4.28 0.57
CA GLU A 32 -10.78 2.88 0.59
C GLU A 32 -10.37 2.15 1.88
N ALA A 33 -9.17 2.40 2.40
CA ALA A 33 -8.68 1.85 3.66
C ALA A 33 -9.50 2.34 4.86
N SER A 34 -9.96 3.60 4.84
CA SER A 34 -10.78 4.18 5.92
C SER A 34 -12.15 3.50 6.09
N ARG A 35 -12.62 2.79 5.07
CA ARG A 35 -13.85 1.99 5.12
C ARG A 35 -13.66 0.65 5.84
N ARG A 36 -12.40 0.21 6.01
CA ARG A 36 -12.01 -1.05 6.67
C ARG A 36 -11.63 -0.83 8.12
N VAL A 37 -10.77 0.14 8.36
CA VAL A 37 -10.37 0.58 9.70
C VAL A 37 -10.65 2.08 9.79
N PRO A 38 -11.49 2.54 10.73
CA PRO A 38 -11.85 3.96 10.84
C PRO A 38 -10.61 4.84 11.01
N ARG A 39 -10.45 5.83 10.12
CA ARG A 39 -9.34 6.77 10.14
C ARG A 39 -9.57 7.85 11.19
N PRO A 40 -8.61 8.15 12.07
CA PRO A 40 -8.67 9.32 12.95
C PRO A 40 -8.77 10.62 12.15
N ALA A 41 -9.57 11.58 12.64
CA ALA A 41 -9.91 12.80 11.90
C ALA A 41 -8.72 13.70 11.54
N ASP A 42 -7.66 13.64 12.33
CA ASP A 42 -6.44 14.44 12.15
C ASP A 42 -5.35 13.71 11.35
N VAL A 43 -5.56 12.44 10.94
CA VAL A 43 -4.62 11.68 10.13
C VAL A 43 -4.90 11.92 8.63
N GLN A 44 -3.89 12.35 7.91
CA GLN A 44 -4.00 12.66 6.48
C GLN A 44 -3.60 11.50 5.56
N ALA A 45 -2.65 10.67 6.00
CA ALA A 45 -2.13 9.55 5.25
C ALA A 45 -1.74 8.43 6.21
N SER A 46 -1.82 7.21 5.73
CA SER A 46 -1.45 6.02 6.49
C SER A 46 0.06 5.79 6.52
N ILE A 47 0.50 4.94 7.42
CA ILE A 47 1.88 4.49 7.57
C ILE A 47 1.99 3.08 6.98
N TRP A 48 2.93 2.89 6.08
CA TRP A 48 3.20 1.63 5.40
C TRP A 48 4.15 0.78 6.23
N CYS A 49 3.83 -0.49 6.41
CA CYS A 49 4.55 -1.40 7.26
C CYS A 49 4.81 -2.72 6.56
N SER A 50 6.02 -3.24 6.66
CA SER A 50 6.26 -4.67 6.40
C SER A 50 5.63 -5.49 7.52
N ILE A 51 5.09 -6.66 7.17
CA ILE A 51 4.52 -7.60 8.15
C ILE A 51 5.55 -8.61 8.65
N SER A 52 6.78 -8.56 8.15
CA SER A 52 7.87 -9.42 8.53
C SER A 52 9.20 -8.66 8.57
N VAL A 53 10.15 -9.24 9.29
CA VAL A 53 11.52 -8.71 9.40
C VAL A 53 12.31 -8.94 8.12
N GLU A 54 12.05 -10.03 7.40
CA GLU A 54 12.73 -10.41 6.16
C GLU A 54 12.47 -9.39 5.04
N ASN A 55 11.24 -8.93 4.93
CA ASN A 55 10.80 -7.96 3.91
C ASN A 55 10.88 -6.50 4.40
N CYS A 56 11.48 -6.27 5.57
CA CYS A 56 11.61 -4.93 6.11
C CYS A 56 12.87 -4.22 5.59
N LEU A 57 12.72 -2.96 5.20
CA LEU A 57 13.86 -2.11 4.86
C LEU A 57 14.79 -1.95 6.09
N ARG A 58 16.09 -2.04 5.85
CA ARG A 58 17.09 -1.81 6.90
C ARG A 58 17.24 -0.31 7.20
N PRO A 59 17.45 0.07 8.46
CA PRO A 59 17.68 1.48 8.79
C PRO A 59 19.02 1.95 8.20
N ILE A 60 19.00 3.10 7.55
CA ILE A 60 20.18 3.80 7.03
C ILE A 60 20.47 5.04 7.88
N PRO A 61 21.66 5.68 7.77
CA PRO A 61 21.97 6.89 8.51
C PRO A 61 20.84 7.95 8.40
N GLY A 62 20.38 8.45 9.54
CA GLY A 62 19.27 9.40 9.64
C GLY A 62 17.89 8.78 9.73
N THR A 63 17.77 7.46 9.67
CA THR A 63 16.47 6.76 9.80
C THR A 63 16.49 5.74 10.97
N VAL A 64 15.29 5.30 11.36
CA VAL A 64 15.12 4.19 12.32
C VAL A 64 13.99 3.28 11.82
N VAL A 65 14.01 2.03 12.29
CA VAL A 65 12.89 1.09 12.12
C VAL A 65 12.21 0.90 13.45
N TYR A 66 10.89 1.10 13.46
CA TYR A 66 10.04 0.76 14.61
C TYR A 66 9.56 -0.68 14.46
N VAL A 67 9.86 -1.51 15.45
CA VAL A 67 9.25 -2.83 15.61
C VAL A 67 8.00 -2.65 16.44
N LEU A 68 6.85 -2.99 15.86
CA LEU A 68 5.54 -2.70 16.42
C LEU A 68 4.77 -3.99 16.73
N GLU A 69 4.02 -3.96 17.81
CA GLU A 69 2.95 -4.92 18.08
C GLU A 69 1.61 -4.17 18.02
N VAL A 70 0.95 -4.30 16.87
CA VAL A 70 -0.28 -3.57 16.57
C VAL A 70 -1.47 -4.52 16.72
N PRO A 71 -2.58 -4.12 17.39
CA PRO A 71 -3.81 -4.90 17.38
C PRO A 71 -4.26 -5.20 15.95
N ARG A 72 -4.67 -6.46 15.70
CA ARG A 72 -4.99 -6.94 14.34
C ARG A 72 -6.10 -6.13 13.66
N ASP A 73 -7.06 -5.66 14.43
CA ASP A 73 -8.17 -4.81 13.97
C ASP A 73 -7.76 -3.36 13.64
N GLN A 74 -6.51 -2.99 13.92
CA GLN A 74 -5.92 -1.69 13.57
C GLN A 74 -5.01 -1.77 12.34
N VAL A 75 -4.82 -2.96 11.76
CA VAL A 75 -3.97 -3.16 10.57
C VAL A 75 -4.83 -3.38 9.35
N ILE A 76 -4.58 -2.61 8.31
CA ILE A 76 -5.17 -2.78 6.98
C ILE A 76 -4.15 -3.57 6.15
N TYR A 77 -4.46 -4.83 5.87
CA TYR A 77 -3.62 -5.67 5.01
C TYR A 77 -3.98 -5.46 3.55
N PHE A 78 -2.98 -5.49 2.70
CA PHE A 78 -3.14 -5.33 1.26
C PHE A 78 -2.07 -6.12 0.49
N ASP A 79 -2.36 -6.41 -0.78
CA ASP A 79 -1.49 -7.12 -1.70
C ASP A 79 -0.56 -6.12 -2.40
N GLU A 80 0.76 -6.28 -2.22
CA GLU A 80 1.79 -5.37 -2.74
C GLU A 80 1.89 -5.41 -4.26
N GLU A 81 1.75 -6.60 -4.87
CA GLU A 81 1.77 -6.71 -6.34
C GLU A 81 0.57 -5.98 -6.96
N LYS A 82 -0.61 -6.11 -6.34
CA LYS A 82 -1.81 -5.37 -6.80
C LYS A 82 -1.68 -3.87 -6.56
N TRP A 83 -0.94 -3.47 -5.53
CA TRP A 83 -0.65 -2.05 -5.30
C TRP A 83 0.16 -1.42 -6.44
N ASP A 84 1.07 -2.16 -7.06
CA ASP A 84 1.79 -1.69 -8.24
C ASP A 84 0.87 -1.35 -9.42
N TYR A 85 -0.22 -2.08 -9.58
CA TYR A 85 -1.25 -1.74 -10.58
C TYR A 85 -1.91 -0.39 -10.29
N VAL A 86 -2.17 -0.08 -9.00
CA VAL A 86 -2.73 1.21 -8.58
C VAL A 86 -1.74 2.35 -8.84
N LEU A 87 -0.47 2.16 -8.48
CA LEU A 87 0.59 3.14 -8.74
C LEU A 87 0.78 3.40 -10.23
N ASN A 88 0.70 2.36 -11.06
CA ASN A 88 0.76 2.46 -12.50
C ASN A 88 -0.58 2.84 -13.15
N ARG A 89 -1.64 3.04 -12.35
CA ARG A 89 -2.99 3.47 -12.80
C ARG A 89 -3.59 2.58 -13.87
N VAL A 90 -3.40 1.27 -13.75
CA VAL A 90 -3.93 0.27 -14.67
C VAL A 90 -4.97 -0.62 -13.99
N TYR A 91 -5.73 -1.33 -14.81
CA TYR A 91 -6.76 -2.25 -14.36
C TYR A 91 -6.17 -3.46 -13.64
N ILE A 92 -6.70 -3.81 -12.48
CA ILE A 92 -6.36 -5.04 -11.76
C ILE A 92 -7.32 -6.14 -12.21
N PRO A 93 -6.85 -7.18 -12.95
CA PRO A 93 -7.70 -8.29 -13.37
C PRO A 93 -8.04 -9.20 -12.19
N LYS A 94 -9.19 -9.89 -12.27
CA LYS A 94 -9.58 -10.93 -11.30
C LYS A 94 -8.76 -12.20 -11.48
N ASP A 95 -8.53 -12.55 -12.74
CA ASP A 95 -7.84 -13.76 -13.19
C ASP A 95 -7.30 -13.55 -14.61
N GLU A 96 -6.67 -14.57 -15.16
CA GLU A 96 -6.09 -14.49 -16.53
C GLU A 96 -7.17 -14.37 -17.62
N ALA A 97 -8.35 -14.94 -17.42
CA ALA A 97 -9.45 -14.83 -18.37
C ALA A 97 -9.99 -13.38 -18.41
N ASP A 98 -10.17 -12.74 -17.25
CA ASP A 98 -10.55 -11.33 -17.12
C ASP A 98 -9.46 -10.41 -17.71
N ARG A 99 -8.18 -10.72 -17.49
CA ARG A 99 -7.05 -10.01 -18.10
C ARG A 99 -7.10 -10.04 -19.63
N ALA A 100 -7.33 -11.23 -20.19
CA ALA A 100 -7.44 -11.41 -21.64
C ALA A 100 -8.64 -10.66 -22.22
N ALA A 101 -9.81 -10.78 -21.56
CA ALA A 101 -11.01 -10.07 -21.96
C ALA A 101 -10.85 -8.54 -21.92
N TYR A 102 -10.20 -8.02 -20.87
CA TYR A 102 -9.94 -6.59 -20.75
C TYR A 102 -8.97 -6.08 -21.83
N ARG A 103 -7.92 -6.84 -22.14
CA ARG A 103 -7.02 -6.51 -23.26
C ARG A 103 -7.74 -6.45 -24.60
N GLU A 104 -8.61 -7.42 -24.88
CA GLU A 104 -9.39 -7.45 -26.11
C GLU A 104 -10.36 -6.26 -26.19
N HIS A 105 -11.02 -5.93 -25.08
CA HIS A 105 -11.87 -4.75 -24.96
C HIS A 105 -11.11 -3.46 -25.31
N LEU A 106 -9.91 -3.26 -24.76
CA LEU A 106 -9.09 -2.09 -25.08
C LEU A 106 -8.68 -2.04 -26.55
N ARG A 107 -8.34 -3.19 -27.16
CA ARG A 107 -8.01 -3.28 -28.59
C ARG A 107 -9.19 -2.87 -29.46
N ALA A 108 -10.40 -3.32 -29.13
CA ALA A 108 -11.62 -2.94 -29.85
C ALA A 108 -11.88 -1.42 -29.80
N MET A 109 -11.41 -0.75 -28.75
CA MET A 109 -11.46 0.71 -28.61
C MET A 109 -10.29 1.44 -29.30
N GLY A 110 -9.33 0.70 -29.87
CA GLY A 110 -8.09 1.27 -30.44
C GLY A 110 -7.08 1.75 -29.39
N ILE A 111 -7.21 1.28 -28.13
CA ILE A 111 -6.35 1.65 -27.02
C ILE A 111 -5.33 0.52 -26.77
N GLN A 112 -4.04 0.86 -26.76
CA GLN A 112 -2.99 -0.13 -26.58
C GLN A 112 -2.75 -0.49 -25.09
N SER A 113 -2.92 0.48 -24.20
CA SER A 113 -2.68 0.29 -22.77
C SER A 113 -3.69 1.06 -21.92
N GLY A 114 -4.17 0.42 -20.85
CA GLY A 114 -5.03 1.06 -19.85
C GLY A 114 -4.41 2.28 -19.17
N PHE A 115 -3.08 2.35 -19.13
CA PHE A 115 -2.33 3.51 -18.67
C PHE A 115 -2.72 4.80 -19.43
N GLU A 116 -2.95 4.73 -20.73
CA GLU A 116 -3.31 5.88 -21.56
C GLU A 116 -4.68 6.48 -21.19
N ILE A 117 -5.55 5.70 -20.53
CA ILE A 117 -6.89 6.15 -20.12
C ILE A 117 -6.80 7.12 -18.94
N LEU A 118 -6.01 6.80 -17.92
CA LEU A 118 -5.91 7.62 -16.71
C LEU A 118 -4.79 8.67 -16.77
N GLN A 119 -3.76 8.47 -17.58
CA GLN A 119 -2.57 9.32 -17.59
C GLN A 119 -2.13 9.80 -18.97
N GLY A 120 -2.52 9.08 -20.04
CA GLY A 120 -2.10 9.37 -21.40
C GLY A 120 -3.08 10.27 -22.15
N ARG A 121 -3.02 10.13 -23.47
CA ARG A 121 -3.81 10.93 -24.41
C ARG A 121 -5.32 10.78 -24.30
N TRP A 122 -5.80 9.72 -23.65
CA TRP A 122 -7.22 9.41 -23.50
C TRP A 122 -7.83 9.87 -22.16
N ARG A 123 -7.04 10.50 -21.32
CA ARG A 123 -7.51 10.99 -20.01
C ARG A 123 -8.75 11.88 -20.17
N GLY A 124 -9.81 11.55 -19.47
CA GLY A 124 -11.10 12.27 -19.50
C GLY A 124 -11.99 11.94 -20.69
N GLN A 125 -11.53 11.14 -21.66
CA GLN A 125 -12.32 10.80 -22.86
C GLN A 125 -13.17 9.54 -22.66
N TYR A 126 -12.81 8.67 -21.73
CA TYR A 126 -13.49 7.41 -21.46
C TYR A 126 -13.85 7.29 -19.97
N PRO A 127 -14.80 8.10 -19.45
CA PRO A 127 -15.11 8.15 -18.02
C PRO A 127 -15.60 6.82 -17.46
N GLN A 128 -16.27 5.98 -18.26
CA GLN A 128 -16.71 4.66 -17.83
C GLN A 128 -15.52 3.70 -17.63
N GLU A 129 -14.52 3.77 -18.50
CA GLU A 129 -13.30 2.98 -18.36
C GLU A 129 -12.41 3.49 -17.22
N GLU A 130 -12.32 4.81 -17.03
CA GLU A 130 -11.64 5.37 -15.86
C GLU A 130 -12.28 4.86 -14.55
N GLN A 131 -13.61 4.86 -14.49
CA GLN A 131 -14.33 4.30 -13.35
C GLN A 131 -14.09 2.80 -13.20
N ARG A 132 -14.13 2.04 -14.29
CA ARG A 132 -13.86 0.59 -14.29
C ARG A 132 -12.47 0.27 -13.75
N ILE A 133 -11.45 1.01 -14.19
CA ILE A 133 -10.08 0.87 -13.67
C ILE A 133 -10.05 1.14 -12.17
N ARG A 134 -10.60 2.28 -11.72
CA ARG A 134 -10.61 2.66 -10.30
C ARG A 134 -11.39 1.66 -9.42
N GLU A 135 -12.50 1.14 -9.90
CA GLU A 135 -13.26 0.09 -9.20
C GLU A 135 -12.46 -1.22 -9.07
N SER A 136 -11.66 -1.57 -10.09
CA SER A 136 -10.81 -2.75 -10.03
C SER A 136 -9.73 -2.65 -8.95
N TRP A 137 -9.28 -1.45 -8.60
CA TRP A 137 -8.24 -1.23 -7.60
C TRP A 137 -8.64 -1.71 -6.20
N LYS A 138 -9.93 -1.82 -5.90
CA LYS A 138 -10.42 -2.38 -4.63
C LYS A 138 -9.90 -3.79 -4.37
N ARG A 139 -9.48 -4.51 -5.44
CA ARG A 139 -8.84 -5.83 -5.35
C ARG A 139 -7.47 -5.80 -4.67
N VAL A 140 -6.88 -4.64 -4.46
CA VAL A 140 -5.65 -4.51 -3.66
C VAL A 140 -5.82 -5.08 -2.25
N PHE A 141 -7.05 -5.08 -1.73
CA PHE A 141 -7.38 -5.63 -0.42
C PHE A 141 -7.86 -7.10 -0.46
N GLU A 142 -7.95 -7.70 -1.65
CA GLU A 142 -8.23 -9.12 -1.86
C GLU A 142 -6.89 -9.86 -1.96
N ILE A 143 -6.49 -10.53 -0.89
CA ILE A 143 -5.20 -11.21 -0.79
C ILE A 143 -5.40 -12.67 -1.17
N ASP A 144 -5.01 -13.04 -2.39
CA ASP A 144 -5.18 -14.40 -2.92
C ASP A 144 -4.10 -15.35 -2.39
N ASN A 145 -2.89 -14.82 -2.14
CA ASN A 145 -1.76 -15.59 -1.64
C ASN A 145 -1.10 -14.84 -0.47
N TRP A 146 -1.33 -15.35 0.73
CA TRP A 146 -0.76 -14.76 1.94
C TRP A 146 0.68 -15.21 2.14
N THR A 147 1.62 -14.38 1.72
CA THR A 147 3.04 -14.55 2.00
C THR A 147 3.63 -13.27 2.59
N ILE A 148 4.75 -13.40 3.30
CA ILE A 148 5.47 -12.26 3.87
C ILE A 148 6.05 -11.32 2.81
N PHE A 149 6.10 -11.75 1.56
CA PHE A 149 6.62 -10.98 0.42
C PHE A 149 5.52 -10.28 -0.37
N ASN A 150 4.29 -10.80 -0.34
CA ASN A 150 3.17 -10.24 -1.10
C ASN A 150 2.24 -9.37 -0.24
N VAL A 151 2.29 -9.53 1.09
CA VAL A 151 1.37 -8.81 1.97
C VAL A 151 2.11 -7.73 2.72
N CYS A 152 1.57 -6.53 2.64
CA CYS A 152 2.00 -5.41 3.46
C CYS A 152 0.90 -5.00 4.44
N GLY A 153 1.30 -4.35 5.52
CA GLY A 153 0.42 -3.75 6.50
C GLY A 153 0.33 -2.24 6.30
N ASN A 154 -0.79 -1.69 6.70
CA ASN A 154 -1.01 -0.25 6.70
C ASN A 154 -1.73 0.13 8.00
N ILE A 155 -1.28 1.19 8.66
CA ILE A 155 -1.83 1.67 9.92
C ILE A 155 -2.01 3.18 9.88
N TRP A 156 -2.93 3.72 10.68
CA TRP A 156 -3.16 5.16 10.70
C TRP A 156 -2.14 5.94 11.53
N GLU A 157 -1.63 5.31 12.57
CA GLU A 157 -0.73 5.94 13.54
C GLU A 157 0.17 4.90 14.20
N ILE A 158 1.29 5.32 14.75
CA ILE A 158 2.09 4.52 15.67
C ILE A 158 1.85 5.07 17.07
N ARG A 159 1.31 4.25 17.97
CA ARG A 159 1.15 4.59 19.37
C ARG A 159 2.35 4.13 20.18
N LYS A 160 2.68 4.88 21.23
CA LYS A 160 3.84 4.57 22.07
C LYS A 160 3.79 3.15 22.64
N GLU A 161 2.61 2.70 23.06
CA GLU A 161 2.39 1.36 23.62
C GLU A 161 2.56 0.21 22.62
N TRP A 162 2.52 0.51 21.32
CA TRP A 162 2.76 -0.49 20.26
C TRP A 162 4.24 -0.69 19.96
N ILE A 163 5.11 0.27 20.35
CA ILE A 163 6.53 0.21 20.06
C ILE A 163 7.21 -0.79 20.98
N ARG A 164 7.71 -1.88 20.41
CA ARG A 164 8.49 -2.89 21.13
C ARG A 164 9.98 -2.59 21.10
N ARG A 165 10.46 -2.08 19.96
CA ARG A 165 11.86 -1.73 19.79
C ARG A 165 12.00 -0.64 18.72
N ILE A 166 13.07 0.15 18.86
CA ILE A 166 13.56 1.07 17.82
C ILE A 166 14.93 0.54 17.39
N VAL A 167 15.06 0.21 16.11
CA VAL A 167 16.31 -0.31 15.52
C VAL A 167 17.00 0.83 14.78
N ARG A 168 18.28 1.03 15.08
CA ARG A 168 19.12 2.08 14.50
C ARG A 168 20.08 1.51 13.44
N PRO A 169 20.67 2.37 12.58
CA PRO A 169 21.69 1.96 11.64
C PRO A 169 22.82 1.19 12.34
N GLY A 170 23.19 0.03 11.76
CA GLY A 170 24.20 -0.87 12.32
C GLY A 170 23.69 -1.90 13.34
N GLU A 171 22.46 -1.78 13.80
CA GLU A 171 21.83 -2.80 14.64
C GLU A 171 21.22 -3.92 13.78
N ASP A 172 21.33 -5.18 14.30
CA ASP A 172 20.77 -6.34 13.60
C ASP A 172 19.26 -6.44 13.83
N LEU A 173 18.50 -6.25 12.75
CA LEU A 173 17.04 -6.40 12.75
C LEU A 173 16.62 -7.87 12.89
N LEU A 174 17.39 -8.82 12.33
CA LEU A 174 17.10 -10.26 12.39
C LEU A 174 17.44 -10.91 13.72
N ALA A 175 18.29 -10.29 14.54
CA ALA A 175 18.58 -10.80 15.89
C ALA A 175 17.32 -10.85 16.80
N LEU A 176 16.24 -10.18 16.38
CA LEU A 176 14.96 -10.18 17.09
C LEU A 176 14.22 -11.51 17.04
N GLU A 177 14.35 -12.29 15.97
CA GLU A 177 13.61 -13.55 15.81
C GLU A 177 14.14 -14.67 16.68
N LYS A 178 15.44 -14.65 17.01
CA LYS A 178 16.07 -15.67 17.85
C LYS A 178 15.57 -15.64 19.30
N GLY A 179 14.95 -14.55 19.73
CA GLY A 179 14.36 -14.41 21.08
C GLY A 179 12.83 -14.60 21.14
N ALA A 180 12.15 -14.58 20.01
CA ALA A 180 10.67 -14.62 19.90
C ALA A 180 10.13 -15.89 19.21
N ALA A 181 10.97 -16.90 18.96
CA ALA A 181 10.56 -18.16 18.34
C ALA A 181 9.63 -18.98 19.26
N GLY A 182 8.36 -18.62 19.32
CA GLY A 182 7.35 -19.30 20.11
C GLY A 182 5.90 -19.06 19.73
N GLN A 183 5.58 -18.09 18.89
CA GLN A 183 4.18 -17.85 18.51
C GLN A 183 4.06 -17.41 17.04
N THR A 184 3.93 -18.39 16.16
CA THR A 184 3.40 -18.16 14.82
C THR A 184 1.89 -18.02 14.94
N PRO A 185 1.27 -16.89 14.58
CA PRO A 185 -0.18 -16.82 14.44
C PRO A 185 -0.57 -17.64 13.20
N GLN A 186 -1.26 -18.75 13.41
CA GLN A 186 -2.02 -19.39 12.34
C GLN A 186 -3.31 -18.59 12.06
N PRO A 187 -3.84 -18.64 10.82
CA PRO A 187 -4.98 -17.85 10.36
C PRO A 187 -6.25 -18.09 11.13
#